data_5d53aa4e88c97937376588e524cfb8e8
#
_entry.id   5d53aa4e88c97937376588e524cfb8e8
#
_cell.length_a   1.000
_cell.length_b   1.000
_cell.length_c   1.000
_cell.angle_alpha   90.00
_cell.angle_beta   90.00
_cell.angle_gamma   90.00
#
_symmetry.space_group_name_H-M   'P 1'
#
loop_
_entity.id
_entity.type
_entity.pdbx_description
1 polymer ?
#
loop_
_entity_poly.entity_id
_entity_poly.type
_entity_poly.pdbx_seq_one_letter_code
_entity_poly.pdbx_strand_id
1 'polypeptide(L)'
;AAQRQVQIEGQDAERLVRYITPRNLKGCPVGKGNYVPICDHEGRLLNDPVVLRLEKQKFWLSISDSDILLWVRAIAKEGKYNVVVSEPDVSPLAIQGPKAVDVVADLFGDWIRNLKYFWFKETELDGIPLVVARSGWSKQGGYELYLCDGTRGPTLWDKVKEAGKPYEIGPGAPNYIERLESGLLSFGADTHPDSTPFEVGMGKFVDLDREDEFIGKQALIRLSKDGPKRKLVGIIFDGDPVTFNEHPWVARVDGTIAGTIRSVCYSPRRKSNIGFALLETLYTELGTKLEFKGEGRSFKGEVVAQPLVDPITSILI
;
A
#
# COMPACT_ATOMS: atom_id res chain seq x y z
N ALA A 1 -4.37 9.52 -13.49
CA ALA A 1 -3.70 9.22 -12.22
C ALA A 1 -3.33 7.75 -12.16
N ALA A 2 -2.23 7.42 -11.50
CA ALA A 2 -1.83 6.02 -11.30
C ALA A 2 -2.71 5.31 -10.26
N GLN A 3 -3.39 6.07 -9.41
CA GLN A 3 -4.35 5.56 -8.43
C GLN A 3 -5.77 5.95 -8.83
N ARG A 4 -6.68 5.01 -8.69
CA ARG A 4 -8.11 5.18 -8.99
C ARG A 4 -8.91 4.85 -7.73
N GLN A 5 -9.93 5.64 -7.46
CA GLN A 5 -10.75 5.46 -6.26
C GLN A 5 -11.96 4.60 -6.59
N VAL A 6 -12.33 3.70 -5.67
CA VAL A 6 -13.64 3.04 -5.71
C VAL A 6 -14.49 3.67 -4.63
N GLN A 7 -15.54 4.37 -5.02
CA GLN A 7 -16.51 4.98 -4.10
C GLN A 7 -17.64 4.01 -3.79
N ILE A 8 -17.94 3.88 -2.51
CA ILE A 8 -19.09 3.13 -1.98
C ILE A 8 -19.92 4.11 -1.16
N GLU A 9 -21.16 4.36 -1.60
CA GLU A 9 -22.05 5.32 -0.97
C GLU A 9 -23.47 4.76 -0.90
N GLY A 10 -24.17 4.98 0.23
CA GLY A 10 -25.56 4.56 0.42
C GLY A 10 -25.78 3.96 1.80
N GLN A 11 -27.03 3.65 2.11
CA GLN A 11 -27.48 3.25 3.45
C GLN A 11 -26.68 2.05 4.03
N ASP A 12 -26.21 1.14 3.17
CA ASP A 12 -25.47 -0.06 3.56
C ASP A 12 -23.95 0.07 3.33
N ALA A 13 -23.42 1.25 3.04
CA ALA A 13 -22.02 1.42 2.67
C ALA A 13 -21.05 0.93 3.77
N GLU A 14 -21.25 1.30 5.03
CA GLU A 14 -20.42 0.81 6.14
C GLU A 14 -20.51 -0.72 6.29
N ARG A 15 -21.71 -1.30 6.13
CA ARG A 15 -21.90 -2.74 6.20
C ARG A 15 -21.15 -3.48 5.09
N LEU A 16 -21.23 -2.96 3.86
CA LEU A 16 -20.50 -3.53 2.71
C LEU A 16 -18.99 -3.41 2.88
N VAL A 17 -18.47 -2.23 3.24
CA VAL A 17 -17.04 -2.01 3.45
C VAL A 17 -16.50 -2.96 4.53
N ARG A 18 -17.23 -3.17 5.61
CA ARG A 18 -16.84 -4.13 6.66
C ARG A 18 -16.91 -5.57 6.18
N TYR A 19 -17.83 -5.91 5.29
CA TYR A 19 -17.96 -7.26 4.75
C TYR A 19 -16.84 -7.66 3.79
N ILE A 20 -16.33 -6.72 3.00
CA ILE A 20 -15.29 -6.99 1.98
C ILE A 20 -13.85 -7.03 2.52
N THR A 21 -13.61 -6.62 3.78
CA THR A 21 -12.26 -6.68 4.38
C THR A 21 -12.25 -7.45 5.69
N PRO A 22 -11.21 -8.25 5.97
CA PRO A 22 -11.02 -8.89 7.27
C PRO A 22 -10.60 -7.89 8.37
N ARG A 23 -10.21 -6.66 8.03
CA ARG A 23 -9.85 -5.65 9.03
C ARG A 23 -11.09 -5.12 9.75
N ASN A 24 -11.03 -5.04 11.07
CA ASN A 24 -12.11 -4.44 11.85
C ASN A 24 -12.12 -2.92 11.67
N LEU A 25 -13.18 -2.42 11.05
CA LEU A 25 -13.41 -0.98 10.84
C LEU A 25 -14.54 -0.43 11.72
N LYS A 26 -15.04 -1.22 12.70
CA LYS A 26 -16.05 -0.76 13.66
C LYS A 26 -15.52 0.44 14.43
N GLY A 27 -16.28 1.53 14.44
CA GLY A 27 -15.88 2.77 15.12
C GLY A 27 -14.79 3.58 14.42
N CYS A 28 -14.41 3.26 13.18
CA CYS A 28 -13.56 4.13 12.38
C CYS A 28 -14.24 5.51 12.22
N PRO A 29 -13.65 6.63 12.68
CA PRO A 29 -14.28 7.93 12.56
C PRO A 29 -14.23 8.45 11.11
N VAL A 30 -15.16 9.37 10.79
CA VAL A 30 -15.08 10.19 9.57
C VAL A 30 -13.78 11.00 9.58
N GLY A 31 -13.15 11.17 8.44
CA GLY A 31 -11.84 11.84 8.30
C GLY A 31 -10.64 10.95 8.55
N LYS A 32 -10.83 9.63 8.74
CA LYS A 32 -9.73 8.67 8.96
C LYS A 32 -9.62 7.64 7.84
N GLY A 33 -8.37 7.36 7.45
CA GLY A 33 -7.98 6.27 6.55
C GLY A 33 -7.51 5.01 7.29
N ASN A 34 -7.65 3.87 6.65
CA ASN A 34 -7.15 2.58 7.14
C ASN A 34 -6.64 1.74 5.97
N TYR A 35 -5.40 1.28 6.04
CA TYR A 35 -4.85 0.30 5.10
C TYR A 35 -5.44 -1.08 5.38
N VAL A 36 -6.03 -1.73 4.38
CA VAL A 36 -6.77 -2.97 4.58
C VAL A 36 -6.42 -4.03 3.53
N PRO A 37 -6.37 -5.31 3.87
CA PRO A 37 -6.43 -6.37 2.87
C PRO A 37 -7.87 -6.55 2.37
N ILE A 38 -8.02 -6.81 1.09
CA ILE A 38 -9.26 -7.33 0.49
C ILE A 38 -8.97 -8.75 0.07
N CYS A 39 -9.82 -9.69 0.50
CA CYS A 39 -9.61 -11.11 0.23
C CYS A 39 -10.79 -11.72 -0.54
N ASP A 40 -10.51 -12.83 -1.24
CA ASP A 40 -11.54 -13.70 -1.80
C ASP A 40 -12.09 -14.68 -0.73
N HIS A 41 -13.00 -15.55 -1.12
CA HIS A 41 -13.64 -16.53 -0.24
C HIS A 41 -12.68 -17.61 0.27
N GLU A 42 -11.55 -17.84 -0.42
CA GLU A 42 -10.47 -18.74 -0.03
C GLU A 42 -9.42 -18.06 0.84
N GLY A 43 -9.57 -16.78 1.15
CA GLY A 43 -8.62 -15.98 1.96
C GLY A 43 -7.39 -15.52 1.19
N ARG A 44 -7.40 -15.56 -0.16
CA ARG A 44 -6.33 -15.02 -0.99
C ARG A 44 -6.48 -13.51 -1.11
N LEU A 45 -5.36 -12.82 -1.13
CA LEU A 45 -5.33 -11.36 -1.24
C LEU A 45 -5.67 -10.91 -2.66
N LEU A 46 -6.75 -10.15 -2.80
CA LEU A 46 -7.16 -9.54 -4.07
C LEU A 46 -6.58 -8.15 -4.29
N ASN A 47 -6.42 -7.38 -3.22
CA ASN A 47 -5.83 -6.04 -3.23
C ASN A 47 -5.60 -5.53 -1.80
N ASP A 48 -4.92 -4.38 -1.68
CA ASP A 48 -4.52 -3.78 -0.40
C ASP A 48 -4.79 -2.26 -0.34
N PRO A 49 -6.03 -1.81 -0.54
CA PRO A 49 -6.36 -0.38 -0.56
C PRO A 49 -6.19 0.31 0.79
N VAL A 50 -6.16 1.64 0.73
CA VAL A 50 -6.49 2.48 1.88
C VAL A 50 -7.97 2.82 1.82
N VAL A 51 -8.74 2.41 2.83
CA VAL A 51 -10.15 2.83 3.01
C VAL A 51 -10.16 4.21 3.65
N LEU A 52 -10.78 5.19 3.01
CA LEU A 52 -11.05 6.52 3.58
C LEU A 52 -12.54 6.64 3.90
N ARG A 53 -12.88 6.99 5.14
CA ARG A 53 -14.26 7.24 5.54
C ARG A 53 -14.57 8.73 5.40
N LEU A 54 -15.20 9.12 4.28
CA LEU A 54 -15.53 10.52 3.99
C LEU A 54 -16.71 11.00 4.81
N GLU A 55 -17.76 10.17 4.86
CA GLU A 55 -18.98 10.44 5.60
C GLU A 55 -19.42 9.17 6.35
N LYS A 56 -20.50 9.28 7.12
CA LYS A 56 -21.07 8.12 7.84
C LYS A 56 -21.30 6.94 6.90
N GLN A 57 -21.77 7.18 5.68
CA GLN A 57 -22.14 6.18 4.69
C GLN A 57 -21.50 6.45 3.32
N LYS A 58 -20.28 6.99 3.30
CA LYS A 58 -19.51 7.23 2.09
C LYS A 58 -18.03 6.94 2.32
N PHE A 59 -17.50 6.06 1.47
CA PHE A 59 -16.13 5.56 1.58
C PHE A 59 -15.43 5.58 0.22
N TRP A 60 -14.14 5.79 0.25
CA TRP A 60 -13.27 5.48 -0.87
C TRP A 60 -12.35 4.31 -0.54
N LEU A 61 -12.11 3.43 -1.53
CA LEU A 61 -11.00 2.51 -1.54
C LEU A 61 -9.95 3.11 -2.49
N SER A 62 -8.84 3.58 -1.94
CA SER A 62 -7.75 4.19 -2.71
C SER A 62 -6.74 3.11 -3.08
N ILE A 63 -6.61 2.81 -4.36
CA ILE A 63 -5.78 1.72 -4.90
C ILE A 63 -5.01 2.17 -6.14
N SER A 64 -3.98 1.42 -6.52
CA SER A 64 -3.20 1.68 -7.74
C SER A 64 -3.90 1.19 -9.02
N ASP A 65 -4.92 0.38 -8.91
CA ASP A 65 -5.75 -0.12 -10.00
C ASP A 65 -7.23 -0.14 -9.60
N SER A 66 -8.11 -0.50 -10.53
CA SER A 66 -9.56 -0.48 -10.31
C SER A 66 -10.23 -1.86 -10.41
N ASP A 67 -9.48 -2.96 -10.38
CA ASP A 67 -10.06 -4.32 -10.46
C ASP A 67 -11.03 -4.57 -9.30
N ILE A 68 -10.75 -4.01 -8.15
CA ILE A 68 -11.62 -4.04 -6.98
C ILE A 68 -13.01 -3.41 -7.24
N LEU A 69 -13.14 -2.50 -8.19
CA LEU A 69 -14.44 -1.92 -8.57
C LEU A 69 -15.44 -3.00 -9.02
N LEU A 70 -15.00 -3.92 -9.88
CA LEU A 70 -15.85 -5.00 -10.39
C LEU A 70 -16.21 -5.99 -9.27
N TRP A 71 -15.24 -6.34 -8.42
CA TRP A 71 -15.45 -7.18 -7.26
C TRP A 71 -16.49 -6.60 -6.31
N VAL A 72 -16.33 -5.34 -5.90
CA VAL A 72 -17.24 -4.67 -4.96
C VAL A 72 -18.65 -4.53 -5.58
N ARG A 73 -18.75 -4.20 -6.88
CA ARG A 73 -20.05 -4.15 -7.59
C ARG A 73 -20.76 -5.50 -7.59
N ALA A 74 -20.04 -6.58 -7.85
CA ALA A 74 -20.61 -7.93 -7.84
C ALA A 74 -21.14 -8.30 -6.46
N ILE A 75 -20.33 -8.11 -5.41
CA ILE A 75 -20.71 -8.38 -4.02
C ILE A 75 -21.90 -7.52 -3.58
N ALA A 76 -21.89 -6.24 -3.93
CA ALA A 76 -23.00 -5.33 -3.61
C ALA A 76 -24.32 -5.79 -4.24
N LYS A 77 -24.26 -6.21 -5.50
CA LYS A 77 -25.45 -6.66 -6.25
C LYS A 77 -26.00 -7.98 -5.70
N GLU A 78 -25.15 -8.99 -5.54
CA GLU A 78 -25.53 -10.31 -5.04
C GLU A 78 -26.03 -10.26 -3.58
N GLY A 79 -25.35 -9.47 -2.74
CA GLY A 79 -25.74 -9.26 -1.34
C GLY A 79 -26.92 -8.29 -1.14
N LYS A 80 -27.47 -7.74 -2.23
CA LYS A 80 -28.61 -6.79 -2.22
C LYS A 80 -28.36 -5.59 -1.29
N TYR A 81 -27.13 -5.09 -1.27
CA TYR A 81 -26.79 -3.89 -0.51
C TYR A 81 -27.39 -2.65 -1.16
N ASN A 82 -27.99 -1.77 -0.36
CA ASN A 82 -28.49 -0.47 -0.81
C ASN A 82 -27.34 0.53 -0.88
N VAL A 83 -26.55 0.42 -1.95
CA VAL A 83 -25.39 1.25 -2.21
C VAL A 83 -25.21 1.53 -3.71
N VAL A 84 -24.54 2.64 -4.01
CA VAL A 84 -23.95 2.93 -5.31
C VAL A 84 -22.45 2.68 -5.21
N VAL A 85 -21.89 1.87 -6.13
CA VAL A 85 -20.47 1.61 -6.26
C VAL A 85 -20.00 2.19 -7.59
N SER A 86 -19.11 3.19 -7.53
CA SER A 86 -18.66 3.97 -8.69
C SER A 86 -17.17 4.27 -8.63
N GLU A 87 -16.63 4.72 -9.75
CA GLU A 87 -15.34 5.37 -9.83
C GLU A 87 -15.60 6.88 -9.92
N PRO A 88 -15.25 7.66 -8.89
CA PRO A 88 -15.45 9.12 -8.89
C PRO A 88 -14.37 9.82 -9.73
N ASP A 89 -14.66 11.07 -10.16
CA ASP A 89 -13.64 11.95 -10.74
C ASP A 89 -12.70 12.45 -9.64
N VAL A 90 -11.77 11.61 -9.24
CA VAL A 90 -10.79 11.89 -8.19
C VAL A 90 -9.40 11.46 -8.62
N SER A 91 -8.47 12.41 -8.59
CA SER A 91 -7.09 12.19 -9.01
C SER A 91 -6.12 12.58 -7.87
N PRO A 92 -5.39 11.63 -7.24
CA PRO A 92 -4.44 11.97 -6.21
C PRO A 92 -3.15 12.57 -6.80
N LEU A 93 -2.65 13.62 -6.16
CA LEU A 93 -1.33 14.20 -6.34
C LEU A 93 -0.57 14.03 -5.03
N ALA A 94 0.50 13.22 -5.04
CA ALA A 94 1.32 12.98 -3.87
C ALA A 94 2.43 14.03 -3.75
N ILE A 95 2.57 14.65 -2.58
CA ILE A 95 3.69 15.51 -2.20
C ILE A 95 4.43 14.79 -1.08
N GLN A 96 5.60 14.24 -1.40
CA GLN A 96 6.35 13.36 -0.50
C GLN A 96 7.75 13.90 -0.23
N GLY A 97 8.30 13.57 0.93
CA GLY A 97 9.65 13.94 1.32
C GLY A 97 9.71 14.81 2.58
N PRO A 98 10.92 15.08 3.11
CA PRO A 98 11.11 15.73 4.41
C PRO A 98 10.56 17.16 4.48
N LYS A 99 10.48 17.87 3.35
CA LYS A 99 9.96 19.24 3.26
C LYS A 99 8.49 19.31 2.81
N ALA A 100 7.84 18.16 2.61
CA ALA A 100 6.46 18.11 2.12
C ALA A 100 5.46 18.85 3.04
N VAL A 101 5.69 18.79 4.35
CA VAL A 101 4.84 19.47 5.33
C VAL A 101 4.88 21.01 5.14
N ASP A 102 6.02 21.56 4.79
CA ASP A 102 6.17 23.00 4.59
C ASP A 102 5.48 23.45 3.30
N VAL A 103 5.68 22.72 2.21
CA VAL A 103 4.98 22.95 0.93
C VAL A 103 3.47 22.94 1.11
N VAL A 104 2.95 21.95 1.83
CA VAL A 104 1.51 21.77 2.03
C VAL A 104 0.96 22.82 3.03
N ALA A 105 1.77 23.24 4.02
CA ALA A 105 1.39 24.31 4.93
C ALA A 105 1.31 25.69 4.22
N ASP A 106 2.20 25.95 3.28
CA ASP A 106 2.14 27.18 2.47
C ASP A 106 0.89 27.22 1.57
N LEU A 107 0.38 26.06 1.14
CA LEU A 107 -0.84 25.96 0.34
C LEU A 107 -2.12 26.05 1.18
N PHE A 108 -2.16 25.40 2.33
CA PHE A 108 -3.40 25.18 3.09
C PHE A 108 -3.39 25.79 4.49
N GLY A 109 -2.26 26.32 4.95
CA GLY A 109 -2.07 26.86 6.30
C GLY A 109 -1.61 25.84 7.34
N ASP A 110 -1.26 26.32 8.53
CA ASP A 110 -0.58 25.55 9.58
C ASP A 110 -1.40 24.39 10.18
N TRP A 111 -2.71 24.34 9.95
CA TRP A 111 -3.53 23.22 10.43
C TRP A 111 -3.05 21.86 9.90
N ILE A 112 -2.39 21.86 8.74
CA ILE A 112 -1.79 20.67 8.10
C ILE A 112 -0.78 19.99 9.02
N ARG A 113 0.01 20.75 9.77
CA ARG A 113 1.04 20.24 10.68
C ARG A 113 0.46 19.37 11.79
N ASN A 114 -0.80 19.62 12.16
CA ASN A 114 -1.53 18.89 13.20
C ASN A 114 -2.34 17.69 12.65
N LEU A 115 -2.39 17.51 11.32
CA LEU A 115 -3.07 16.37 10.73
C LEU A 115 -2.28 15.09 11.05
N LYS A 116 -2.92 14.13 11.70
CA LYS A 116 -2.26 12.87 12.10
C LYS A 116 -2.12 11.93 10.89
N TYR A 117 -1.14 11.04 10.94
CA TYR A 117 -0.94 10.02 9.91
C TYR A 117 -2.20 9.15 9.73
N PHE A 118 -2.58 8.91 8.47
CA PHE A 118 -3.85 8.30 8.05
C PHE A 118 -5.11 9.10 8.43
N TRP A 119 -4.98 10.40 8.74
CA TRP A 119 -6.13 11.30 8.80
C TRP A 119 -6.17 12.17 7.55
N PHE A 120 -7.37 12.62 7.22
CA PHE A 120 -7.60 13.52 6.09
C PHE A 120 -8.68 14.55 6.41
N LYS A 121 -8.75 15.57 5.59
CA LYS A 121 -9.77 16.63 5.67
C LYS A 121 -10.19 17.04 4.28
N GLU A 122 -11.49 17.15 4.07
CA GLU A 122 -12.06 17.81 2.90
C GLU A 122 -11.82 19.31 3.02
N THR A 123 -11.38 19.93 1.93
CA THR A 123 -11.02 21.36 1.88
C THR A 123 -11.04 21.84 0.43
N GLU A 124 -10.71 23.10 0.23
CA GLU A 124 -10.49 23.68 -1.09
C GLU A 124 -9.20 24.49 -1.13
N LEU A 125 -8.65 24.65 -2.32
CA LEU A 125 -7.54 25.54 -2.62
C LEU A 125 -7.97 26.49 -3.74
N ASP A 126 -8.29 27.75 -3.42
CA ASP A 126 -8.78 28.76 -4.38
C ASP A 126 -9.95 28.23 -5.24
N GLY A 127 -10.94 27.63 -4.59
CA GLY A 127 -12.10 27.02 -5.24
C GLY A 127 -11.84 25.69 -5.95
N ILE A 128 -10.68 25.06 -5.77
CA ILE A 128 -10.39 23.71 -6.23
C ILE A 128 -10.77 22.72 -5.11
N PRO A 129 -11.78 21.84 -5.31
CA PRO A 129 -12.21 20.91 -4.28
C PRO A 129 -11.18 19.80 -4.09
N LEU A 130 -10.79 19.53 -2.85
CA LEU A 130 -9.74 18.59 -2.48
C LEU A 130 -10.06 17.82 -1.20
N VAL A 131 -9.55 16.59 -1.13
CA VAL A 131 -9.33 15.89 0.13
C VAL A 131 -7.82 15.85 0.38
N VAL A 132 -7.37 16.43 1.47
CA VAL A 132 -5.96 16.41 1.86
C VAL A 132 -5.75 15.35 2.92
N ALA A 133 -4.97 14.32 2.60
CA ALA A 133 -4.65 13.23 3.50
C ALA A 133 -3.17 13.24 3.89
N ARG A 134 -2.88 12.97 5.17
CA ARG A 134 -1.51 12.72 5.61
C ARG A 134 -1.21 11.25 5.41
N SER A 135 -0.80 10.90 4.20
CA SER A 135 -0.50 9.55 3.74
C SER A 135 0.52 9.59 2.61
N GLY A 136 0.93 8.42 2.15
CA GLY A 136 1.85 8.27 1.04
C GLY A 136 2.56 6.93 1.06
N TRP A 137 3.16 6.57 -0.07
CA TRP A 137 3.82 5.28 -0.28
C TRP A 137 5.34 5.41 -0.36
N SER A 138 5.95 6.23 0.53
CA SER A 138 7.39 6.49 0.54
C SER A 138 8.04 6.30 1.92
N LYS A 139 7.24 6.36 2.99
CA LYS A 139 7.71 6.49 4.38
C LYS A 139 8.72 7.63 4.62
N GLN A 140 8.68 8.66 3.78
CA GLN A 140 9.50 9.86 3.95
C GLN A 140 8.73 11.05 4.53
N GLY A 141 7.50 10.82 4.98
CA GLY A 141 6.53 11.85 5.29
C GLY A 141 5.90 12.43 4.03
N GLY A 142 4.72 13.02 4.17
CA GLY A 142 4.04 13.64 3.07
C GLY A 142 2.54 13.61 3.14
N TYR A 143 1.96 14.06 2.05
CA TYR A 143 0.52 14.21 1.89
C TYR A 143 0.08 13.74 0.51
N GLU A 144 -1.16 13.34 0.41
CA GLU A 144 -1.85 13.05 -0.84
C GLU A 144 -3.01 14.03 -0.98
N LEU A 145 -3.00 14.79 -2.08
CA LEU A 145 -4.04 15.74 -2.44
C LEU A 145 -4.97 15.04 -3.43
N TYR A 146 -6.13 14.59 -2.97
CA TYR A 146 -7.14 13.97 -3.82
C TYR A 146 -7.95 15.08 -4.48
N LEU A 147 -7.64 15.39 -5.74
CA LEU A 147 -8.34 16.38 -6.55
C LEU A 147 -9.71 15.83 -6.95
N CYS A 148 -10.78 16.53 -6.57
CA CYS A 148 -12.17 16.13 -6.81
C CYS A 148 -12.80 16.81 -8.05
N ASP A 149 -11.97 17.31 -8.95
CA ASP A 149 -12.35 17.90 -10.25
C ASP A 149 -11.13 17.76 -11.19
N GLY A 150 -11.12 16.74 -12.04
CA GLY A 150 -10.01 16.45 -12.94
C GLY A 150 -9.66 17.58 -13.90
N THR A 151 -10.60 18.48 -14.22
CA THR A 151 -10.36 19.64 -15.10
C THR A 151 -9.40 20.65 -14.47
N ARG A 152 -9.25 20.66 -13.15
CA ARG A 152 -8.39 21.56 -12.39
C ARG A 152 -6.96 21.02 -12.18
N GLY A 153 -6.64 19.87 -12.73
CA GLY A 153 -5.32 19.20 -12.57
C GLY A 153 -4.13 20.12 -12.90
N PRO A 154 -4.08 20.74 -14.09
CA PRO A 154 -2.99 21.67 -14.42
C PRO A 154 -2.84 22.83 -13.44
N THR A 155 -3.96 23.43 -13.01
CA THR A 155 -3.95 24.53 -12.05
C THR A 155 -3.41 24.10 -10.68
N LEU A 156 -3.84 22.93 -10.19
CA LEU A 156 -3.31 22.38 -8.92
C LEU A 156 -1.81 22.10 -9.02
N TRP A 157 -1.37 21.51 -10.12
CA TRP A 157 0.05 21.23 -10.37
C TRP A 157 0.92 22.49 -10.32
N ASP A 158 0.47 23.56 -10.99
CA ASP A 158 1.22 24.82 -11.02
C ASP A 158 1.28 25.47 -9.64
N LYS A 159 0.17 25.44 -8.87
CA LYS A 159 0.16 25.94 -7.48
C LYS A 159 1.13 25.18 -6.59
N VAL A 160 1.13 23.86 -6.67
CA VAL A 160 2.07 23.01 -5.90
C VAL A 160 3.52 23.29 -6.29
N LYS A 161 3.81 23.42 -7.57
CA LYS A 161 5.16 23.78 -8.05
C LYS A 161 5.59 25.14 -7.53
N GLU A 162 4.71 26.15 -7.57
CA GLU A 162 5.04 27.48 -7.11
C GLU A 162 5.34 27.51 -5.61
N ALA A 163 4.44 26.94 -4.78
CA ALA A 163 4.63 26.83 -3.34
C ALA A 163 5.87 26.00 -2.96
N GLY A 164 6.21 25.03 -3.77
CA GLY A 164 7.34 24.14 -3.53
C GLY A 164 8.72 24.68 -3.96
N LYS A 165 8.76 25.79 -4.73
CA LYS A 165 10.05 26.37 -5.20
C LYS A 165 11.07 26.64 -4.09
N PRO A 166 10.71 27.26 -2.96
CA PRO A 166 11.65 27.51 -1.86
C PRO A 166 12.20 26.21 -1.22
N TYR A 167 11.49 25.12 -1.43
CA TYR A 167 11.79 23.80 -0.87
C TYR A 167 12.47 22.86 -1.87
N GLU A 168 12.76 23.35 -3.08
CA GLU A 168 13.39 22.58 -4.16
C GLU A 168 12.53 21.40 -4.63
N ILE A 169 11.18 21.58 -4.68
CA ILE A 169 10.27 20.55 -5.18
C ILE A 169 10.55 20.23 -6.65
N GLY A 170 10.52 18.96 -6.98
CA GLY A 170 10.63 18.46 -8.35
C GLY A 170 9.55 17.43 -8.67
N PRO A 171 9.31 17.18 -9.99
CA PRO A 171 8.47 16.06 -10.38
C PRO A 171 9.06 14.76 -9.85
N GLY A 172 8.21 13.90 -9.28
CA GLY A 172 8.59 12.60 -8.77
C GLY A 172 7.70 11.50 -9.32
N ALA A 173 8.15 10.27 -9.10
CA ALA A 173 7.37 9.06 -9.31
C ALA A 173 7.45 8.23 -8.02
N PRO A 174 6.57 7.22 -7.83
CA PRO A 174 6.71 6.27 -6.73
C PRO A 174 8.14 5.72 -6.70
N ASN A 175 8.84 5.96 -5.58
CA ASN A 175 10.25 5.60 -5.49
C ASN A 175 10.40 4.12 -5.11
N TYR A 176 10.75 3.32 -6.10
CA TYR A 176 10.91 1.88 -5.94
C TYR A 176 11.98 1.49 -4.91
N ILE A 177 13.08 2.24 -4.84
CA ILE A 177 14.15 2.00 -3.87
C ILE A 177 13.64 2.24 -2.45
N GLU A 178 13.04 3.38 -2.21
CA GLU A 178 12.56 3.78 -0.88
C GLU A 178 11.45 2.87 -0.35
N ARG A 179 10.55 2.40 -1.23
CA ARG A 179 9.51 1.46 -0.82
C ARG A 179 10.12 0.13 -0.35
N LEU A 180 11.14 -0.42 -1.08
CA LEU A 180 11.84 -1.64 -0.70
C LEU A 180 12.64 -1.45 0.60
N GLU A 181 13.43 -0.38 0.68
CA GLU A 181 14.17 -0.04 1.90
C GLU A 181 13.26 0.03 3.13
N SER A 182 12.06 0.55 2.96
CA SER A 182 11.09 0.79 4.04
C SER A 182 10.15 -0.38 4.33
N GLY A 183 10.23 -1.46 3.59
CA GLY A 183 9.35 -2.62 3.79
C GLY A 183 7.91 -2.41 3.33
N LEU A 184 7.67 -1.54 2.33
CA LEU A 184 6.33 -1.31 1.78
C LEU A 184 6.00 -2.33 0.71
N LEU A 185 4.88 -3.03 0.90
CA LEU A 185 4.34 -3.99 -0.06
C LEU A 185 3.93 -3.30 -1.37
N SER A 186 4.22 -3.92 -2.50
CA SER A 186 3.63 -3.60 -3.80
C SER A 186 2.79 -4.79 -4.23
N PHE A 187 1.47 -4.64 -4.18
CA PHE A 187 0.55 -5.68 -4.64
C PHE A 187 0.84 -6.01 -6.12
N GLY A 188 0.79 -7.29 -6.47
CA GLY A 188 1.16 -7.78 -7.79
C GLY A 188 2.66 -8.01 -7.97
N ALA A 189 3.53 -7.06 -7.60
CA ALA A 189 4.98 -7.23 -7.69
C ALA A 189 5.50 -8.19 -6.60
N ASP A 190 5.12 -7.98 -5.34
CA ASP A 190 5.61 -8.77 -4.21
C ASP A 190 4.72 -9.97 -3.90
N THR A 191 3.47 -9.99 -4.38
CA THR A 191 2.48 -11.03 -4.13
C THR A 191 2.42 -12.05 -5.27
N HIS A 192 1.89 -13.23 -4.98
CA HIS A 192 1.49 -14.24 -5.95
C HIS A 192 -0.06 -14.26 -6.00
N PRO A 193 -0.73 -14.67 -7.10
CA PRO A 193 -2.19 -14.70 -7.18
C PRO A 193 -2.89 -15.49 -6.07
N ASP A 194 -2.20 -16.43 -5.43
CA ASP A 194 -2.71 -17.21 -4.30
C ASP A 194 -2.15 -16.78 -2.94
N SER A 195 -1.44 -15.64 -2.87
CA SER A 195 -0.91 -15.12 -1.61
C SER A 195 -2.03 -14.77 -0.64
N THR A 196 -1.79 -15.06 0.63
CA THR A 196 -2.68 -14.72 1.74
C THR A 196 -2.13 -13.53 2.53
N PRO A 197 -2.95 -12.80 3.29
CA PRO A 197 -2.46 -11.72 4.16
C PRO A 197 -1.37 -12.17 5.14
N PHE A 198 -1.41 -13.44 5.57
CA PHE A 198 -0.42 -13.99 6.51
C PHE A 198 0.95 -14.20 5.88
N GLU A 199 1.00 -14.51 4.59
CA GLU A 199 2.25 -14.68 3.85
C GLU A 199 2.99 -13.37 3.58
N VAL A 200 2.26 -12.25 3.43
CA VAL A 200 2.83 -10.96 3.03
C VAL A 200 2.88 -9.92 4.15
N GLY A 201 2.79 -10.37 5.41
CA GLY A 201 2.94 -9.49 6.58
C GLY A 201 1.71 -8.63 6.90
N MET A 202 0.56 -8.88 6.25
CA MET A 202 -0.70 -8.19 6.52
C MET A 202 -1.57 -8.88 7.58
N GLY A 203 -1.12 -9.98 8.17
CA GLY A 203 -1.86 -10.73 9.19
C GLY A 203 -2.32 -9.88 10.39
N LYS A 204 -1.55 -8.86 10.76
CA LYS A 204 -1.91 -7.87 11.80
C LYS A 204 -3.16 -7.04 11.50
N PHE A 205 -3.63 -7.05 10.26
CA PHE A 205 -4.84 -6.36 9.81
C PHE A 205 -6.04 -7.31 9.69
N VAL A 206 -5.86 -8.59 10.00
CA VAL A 206 -6.91 -9.61 9.97
C VAL A 206 -7.44 -9.80 11.39
N ASP A 207 -8.68 -9.38 11.63
CA ASP A 207 -9.37 -9.56 12.91
C ASP A 207 -10.33 -10.76 12.79
N LEU A 208 -9.86 -11.94 13.21
CA LEU A 208 -10.62 -13.19 13.15
C LEU A 208 -11.67 -13.30 14.28
N ASP A 209 -11.49 -12.53 15.35
CA ASP A 209 -12.34 -12.58 16.55
C ASP A 209 -13.56 -11.67 16.45
N ARG A 210 -13.63 -10.81 15.42
CA ARG A 210 -14.79 -9.94 15.23
C ARG A 210 -16.08 -10.75 15.00
N GLU A 211 -17.17 -10.30 15.60
CA GLU A 211 -18.47 -10.98 15.58
C GLU A 211 -19.09 -11.01 14.18
N ASP A 212 -18.97 -9.90 13.42
CA ASP A 212 -19.57 -9.80 12.09
C ASP A 212 -18.84 -10.64 11.04
N GLU A 213 -19.61 -11.17 10.10
CA GLU A 213 -19.10 -11.94 8.99
C GLU A 213 -18.38 -11.05 7.96
N PHE A 214 -17.39 -11.63 7.30
CA PHE A 214 -16.68 -11.01 6.20
C PHE A 214 -16.19 -12.08 5.20
N ILE A 215 -15.91 -11.65 3.97
CA ILE A 215 -15.47 -12.54 2.90
C ILE A 215 -14.16 -13.25 3.31
N GLY A 216 -14.14 -14.57 3.19
CA GLY A 216 -12.97 -15.39 3.49
C GLY A 216 -12.77 -15.72 4.97
N LYS A 217 -13.66 -15.31 5.90
CA LYS A 217 -13.48 -15.51 7.36
C LYS A 217 -13.11 -16.94 7.71
N GLN A 218 -13.89 -17.93 7.25
CA GLN A 218 -13.64 -19.34 7.58
C GLN A 218 -12.34 -19.88 6.98
N ALA A 219 -12.00 -19.42 5.77
CA ALA A 219 -10.72 -19.76 5.15
C ALA A 219 -9.54 -19.14 5.92
N LEU A 220 -9.63 -17.86 6.29
CA LEU A 220 -8.60 -17.18 7.06
C LEU A 220 -8.41 -17.79 8.47
N ILE A 221 -9.50 -18.25 9.11
CA ILE A 221 -9.40 -19.00 10.39
C ILE A 221 -8.59 -20.28 10.20
N ARG A 222 -8.85 -21.05 9.15
CA ARG A 222 -8.06 -22.28 8.84
C ARG A 222 -6.61 -21.93 8.56
N LEU A 223 -6.37 -20.98 7.64
CA LEU A 223 -5.02 -20.55 7.26
C LEU A 223 -4.21 -20.01 8.44
N SER A 224 -4.85 -19.32 9.39
CA SER A 224 -4.20 -18.84 10.61
C SER A 224 -3.77 -20.00 11.53
N LYS A 225 -4.57 -21.09 11.62
CA LYS A 225 -4.24 -22.27 12.42
C LYS A 225 -3.13 -23.11 11.77
N ASP A 226 -3.19 -23.28 10.46
CA ASP A 226 -2.21 -24.06 9.70
C ASP A 226 -0.85 -23.35 9.60
N GLY A 227 -0.85 -22.03 9.75
CA GLY A 227 0.28 -21.16 9.51
C GLY A 227 0.56 -20.94 8.01
N PRO A 228 1.27 -19.85 7.67
CA PRO A 228 1.59 -19.54 6.28
C PRO A 228 2.61 -20.56 5.72
N LYS A 229 2.32 -21.07 4.52
CA LYS A 229 3.25 -21.98 3.82
C LYS A 229 4.48 -21.24 3.28
N ARG A 230 4.33 -19.98 2.99
CA ARG A 230 5.38 -19.07 2.48
C ARG A 230 5.37 -17.78 3.29
N LYS A 231 6.47 -17.05 3.29
CA LYS A 231 6.54 -15.70 3.85
C LYS A 231 7.32 -14.77 2.94
N LEU A 232 6.84 -13.55 2.83
CA LEU A 232 7.58 -12.46 2.21
C LEU A 232 8.62 -11.95 3.20
N VAL A 233 9.87 -12.10 2.83
CA VAL A 233 11.03 -11.72 3.66
C VAL A 233 11.90 -10.70 2.94
N GLY A 234 12.67 -9.92 3.71
CA GLY A 234 13.73 -9.08 3.19
C GLY A 234 14.97 -9.91 2.84
N ILE A 235 15.67 -9.49 1.80
CA ILE A 235 16.96 -10.08 1.42
C ILE A 235 17.99 -9.00 1.13
N ILE A 236 19.25 -9.31 1.38
CA ILE A 236 20.41 -8.61 0.84
C ILE A 236 21.21 -9.57 -0.01
N PHE A 237 21.92 -9.07 -1.03
CA PHE A 237 22.68 -9.95 -1.90
C PHE A 237 23.87 -9.23 -2.54
N ASP A 238 24.85 -10.02 -2.99
CA ASP A 238 26.11 -9.58 -3.56
C ASP A 238 26.00 -9.12 -5.03
N GLY A 239 27.13 -8.77 -5.61
CA GLY A 239 27.30 -8.43 -7.02
C GLY A 239 27.14 -6.92 -7.31
N ASP A 240 27.33 -6.58 -8.58
CA ASP A 240 27.16 -5.22 -9.07
C ASP A 240 25.74 -4.73 -8.87
N PRO A 241 25.52 -3.40 -8.75
CA PRO A 241 24.21 -2.81 -8.62
C PRO A 241 23.20 -3.35 -9.66
N VAL A 242 22.03 -3.77 -9.16
CA VAL A 242 20.90 -4.16 -10.02
C VAL A 242 19.89 -3.03 -10.09
N THR A 243 19.14 -2.98 -11.18
CA THR A 243 17.96 -2.13 -11.30
C THR A 243 16.76 -2.80 -10.63
N PHE A 244 15.61 -2.85 -11.27
CA PHE A 244 14.46 -3.63 -10.81
C PHE A 244 14.27 -4.84 -11.73
N ASN A 245 13.77 -5.93 -11.20
CA ASN A 245 13.45 -7.12 -11.99
C ASN A 245 12.04 -7.01 -12.58
N GLU A 246 11.89 -7.33 -13.87
CA GLU A 246 10.58 -7.39 -14.55
C GLU A 246 9.80 -8.65 -14.17
N HIS A 247 10.51 -9.73 -13.88
CA HIS A 247 9.92 -11.03 -13.53
C HIS A 247 10.57 -11.61 -12.27
N PRO A 248 9.84 -12.45 -11.51
CA PRO A 248 10.42 -13.13 -10.34
C PRO A 248 11.57 -14.06 -10.73
N TRP A 249 12.61 -14.08 -9.90
CA TRP A 249 13.73 -15.02 -10.05
C TRP A 249 13.60 -16.20 -9.11
N VAL A 250 13.98 -17.40 -9.53
CA VAL A 250 13.91 -18.60 -8.69
C VAL A 250 15.01 -18.54 -7.63
N ALA A 251 14.60 -18.60 -6.36
CA ALA A 251 15.52 -18.70 -5.21
C ALA A 251 15.76 -20.16 -4.82
N ARG A 252 17.00 -20.48 -4.44
CA ARG A 252 17.42 -21.81 -3.99
C ARG A 252 18.18 -21.72 -2.68
N VAL A 253 18.05 -22.78 -1.88
CA VAL A 253 18.88 -23.06 -0.70
C VAL A 253 19.47 -24.45 -0.91
N ASP A 254 20.80 -24.57 -0.88
CA ASP A 254 21.53 -25.82 -1.11
C ASP A 254 21.03 -26.59 -2.37
N GLY A 255 20.81 -25.84 -3.47
CA GLY A 255 20.32 -26.38 -4.74
C GLY A 255 18.81 -26.65 -4.82
N THR A 256 18.09 -26.69 -3.69
CA THR A 256 16.63 -26.90 -3.64
C THR A 256 15.88 -25.60 -3.88
N ILE A 257 14.79 -25.62 -4.66
CA ILE A 257 13.94 -24.46 -4.85
C ILE A 257 13.30 -24.07 -3.52
N ALA A 258 13.58 -22.85 -3.07
CA ALA A 258 13.07 -22.30 -1.81
C ALA A 258 11.92 -21.30 -2.02
N GLY A 259 11.73 -20.82 -3.23
CA GLY A 259 10.70 -19.84 -3.58
C GLY A 259 11.13 -18.90 -4.69
N THR A 260 10.70 -17.62 -4.63
CA THR A 260 10.99 -16.64 -5.67
C THR A 260 11.44 -15.30 -5.09
N ILE A 261 12.43 -14.67 -5.73
CA ILE A 261 12.78 -13.27 -5.52
C ILE A 261 11.75 -12.44 -6.28
N ARG A 262 11.04 -11.57 -5.56
CA ARG A 262 9.88 -10.82 -6.08
C ARG A 262 10.26 -9.42 -6.58
N SER A 263 11.00 -8.70 -5.76
CA SER A 263 11.41 -7.31 -6.05
C SER A 263 12.85 -7.12 -5.64
N VAL A 264 13.64 -6.44 -6.47
CA VAL A 264 15.04 -6.13 -6.17
C VAL A 264 15.39 -4.72 -6.60
N CYS A 265 16.36 -4.11 -5.93
CA CYS A 265 17.06 -2.91 -6.39
C CYS A 265 18.39 -2.74 -5.66
N TYR A 266 19.25 -1.86 -6.16
CA TYR A 266 20.39 -1.36 -5.39
C TYR A 266 19.95 -0.25 -4.45
N SER A 267 20.27 -0.37 -3.16
CA SER A 267 20.05 0.66 -2.15
C SER A 267 21.31 1.53 -1.98
N PRO A 268 21.28 2.81 -2.36
CA PRO A 268 22.41 3.72 -2.11
C PRO A 268 22.67 3.94 -0.62
N ARG A 269 21.63 3.94 0.22
CA ARG A 269 21.75 4.12 1.67
C ARG A 269 22.42 2.93 2.34
N ARG A 270 22.07 1.72 1.94
CA ARG A 270 22.65 0.48 2.44
C ARG A 270 23.95 0.09 1.72
N LYS A 271 24.21 0.68 0.54
CA LYS A 271 25.33 0.35 -0.34
C LYS A 271 25.38 -1.13 -0.70
N SER A 272 24.23 -1.73 -0.92
CA SER A 272 24.06 -3.14 -1.30
C SER A 272 22.80 -3.36 -2.12
N ASN A 273 22.75 -4.47 -2.85
CA ASN A 273 21.53 -4.92 -3.46
C ASN A 273 20.58 -5.43 -2.38
N ILE A 274 19.31 -5.05 -2.47
CA ILE A 274 18.24 -5.41 -1.55
C ILE A 274 17.05 -5.95 -2.32
N GLY A 275 16.16 -6.66 -1.63
CA GLY A 275 14.93 -7.13 -2.26
C GLY A 275 13.96 -7.79 -1.30
N PHE A 276 12.85 -8.24 -1.87
CA PHE A 276 11.89 -9.10 -1.22
C PHE A 276 11.87 -10.46 -1.91
N ALA A 277 11.78 -11.51 -1.09
CA ALA A 277 11.62 -12.88 -1.54
C ALA A 277 10.38 -13.51 -0.88
N LEU A 278 9.56 -14.18 -1.68
CA LEU A 278 8.47 -15.02 -1.18
C LEU A 278 8.99 -16.46 -1.11
N LEU A 279 9.36 -16.89 0.09
CA LEU A 279 10.01 -18.19 0.34
C LEU A 279 9.08 -19.13 1.10
N GLU A 280 9.25 -20.44 0.90
CA GLU A 280 8.66 -21.45 1.78
C GLU A 280 9.10 -21.18 3.23
N THR A 281 8.18 -21.35 4.18
CA THR A 281 8.37 -20.92 5.57
C THR A 281 9.62 -21.51 6.21
N LEU A 282 10.01 -22.72 5.83
CA LEU A 282 11.20 -23.39 6.35
C LEU A 282 12.54 -22.70 5.97
N TYR A 283 12.53 -21.82 4.94
CA TYR A 283 13.70 -21.07 4.47
C TYR A 283 13.68 -19.59 4.85
N THR A 284 12.79 -19.17 5.77
CA THR A 284 12.61 -17.73 6.11
C THR A 284 13.34 -17.29 7.37
N GLU A 285 14.16 -18.14 7.97
CA GLU A 285 14.97 -17.80 9.13
C GLU A 285 16.05 -16.76 8.74
N LEU A 286 16.29 -15.79 9.63
CA LEU A 286 17.30 -14.74 9.39
C LEU A 286 18.69 -15.39 9.23
N GLY A 287 19.43 -14.92 8.22
CA GLY A 287 20.74 -15.47 7.87
C GLY A 287 20.70 -16.66 6.91
N THR A 288 19.53 -17.18 6.55
CA THR A 288 19.41 -18.24 5.53
C THR A 288 20.07 -17.79 4.22
N LYS A 289 21.00 -18.58 3.71
CA LYS A 289 21.74 -18.28 2.48
C LYS A 289 20.93 -18.70 1.25
N LEU A 290 20.88 -17.79 0.28
CA LEU A 290 20.13 -17.94 -0.95
C LEU A 290 21.05 -17.91 -2.15
N GLU A 291 20.73 -18.70 -3.17
CA GLU A 291 21.34 -18.65 -4.49
C GLU A 291 20.24 -18.40 -5.53
N PHE A 292 20.46 -17.49 -6.47
CA PHE A 292 19.51 -17.21 -7.54
C PHE A 292 20.19 -16.65 -8.77
N LYS A 293 19.47 -16.68 -9.89
CA LYS A 293 19.93 -16.10 -11.16
C LYS A 293 18.96 -15.03 -11.63
N GLY A 294 19.50 -13.91 -12.09
CA GLY A 294 18.76 -12.80 -12.66
C GLY A 294 19.65 -11.96 -13.58
N GLU A 295 19.09 -11.34 -14.60
CA GLU A 295 19.84 -10.52 -15.58
C GLU A 295 21.06 -11.24 -16.19
N GLY A 296 20.98 -12.57 -16.39
CA GLY A 296 22.09 -13.39 -16.90
C GLY A 296 23.23 -13.62 -15.92
N ARG A 297 23.13 -13.16 -14.66
CA ARG A 297 24.13 -13.26 -13.59
C ARG A 297 23.66 -14.23 -12.48
N SER A 298 24.61 -14.75 -11.71
CA SER A 298 24.34 -15.51 -10.49
C SER A 298 24.62 -14.65 -9.27
N PHE A 299 23.76 -14.75 -8.27
CA PHE A 299 23.85 -13.99 -7.02
C PHE A 299 23.82 -14.93 -5.82
N LYS A 300 24.48 -14.50 -4.75
CA LYS A 300 24.36 -15.07 -3.41
C LYS A 300 23.81 -14.01 -2.48
N GLY A 301 22.85 -14.39 -1.66
CA GLY A 301 22.21 -13.48 -0.74
C GLY A 301 21.84 -14.15 0.58
N GLU A 302 21.24 -13.38 1.44
CA GLU A 302 20.73 -13.88 2.71
C GLU A 302 19.43 -13.22 3.12
N VAL A 303 18.63 -13.95 3.88
CA VAL A 303 17.40 -13.45 4.50
C VAL A 303 17.74 -12.49 5.63
N VAL A 304 17.12 -11.31 5.63
CA VAL A 304 17.32 -10.27 6.65
C VAL A 304 15.98 -9.74 7.17
N ALA A 305 16.04 -9.07 8.32
CA ALA A 305 14.86 -8.42 8.90
C ALA A 305 14.37 -7.25 8.03
N GLN A 306 13.07 -6.98 8.11
CA GLN A 306 12.44 -5.78 7.55
C GLN A 306 12.11 -4.78 8.67
N PRO A 307 12.19 -3.45 8.41
CA PRO A 307 12.59 -2.81 7.14
C PRO A 307 14.06 -3.05 6.80
N LEU A 308 14.39 -2.95 5.50
CA LEU A 308 15.75 -3.19 5.02
C LEU A 308 16.72 -2.05 5.33
N VAL A 309 16.17 -0.85 5.56
CA VAL A 309 16.87 0.34 6.04
C VAL A 309 16.04 0.92 7.17
N ASP A 310 16.68 1.32 8.26
CA ASP A 310 15.99 1.94 9.38
C ASP A 310 15.23 3.20 8.92
N PRO A 311 13.95 3.33 9.28
CA PRO A 311 13.17 4.52 8.94
C PRO A 311 13.85 5.75 9.53
N ILE A 312 13.87 6.85 8.77
CA ILE A 312 14.30 8.13 9.29
C ILE A 312 13.27 8.56 10.34
N THR A 313 13.60 8.39 11.61
CA THR A 313 12.68 8.55 12.77
C THR A 313 12.06 9.94 12.86
N SER A 314 12.73 10.97 12.33
CA SER A 314 12.22 12.36 12.32
C SER A 314 11.07 12.61 11.34
N ILE A 315 10.73 11.65 10.48
CA ILE A 315 9.71 11.81 9.43
C ILE A 315 8.43 11.02 9.75
N LEU A 316 8.48 10.17 10.76
CA LEU A 316 7.35 9.30 11.17
C LEU A 316 6.47 9.87 12.29
N ILE A 317 6.76 11.09 12.77
CA ILE A 317 6.02 11.76 13.86
C ILE A 317 5.06 12.80 13.28
#